data_c00a386eccd956dc67e64c3c033546fe
#
_entry.id   c00a386eccd956dc67e64c3c033546fe
#
_cell.length_a   1.000
_cell.length_b   1.000
_cell.length_c   1.000
_cell.angle_alpha   90.00
_cell.angle_beta   90.00
_cell.angle_gamma   90.00
#
_symmetry.space_group_name_H-M   'P 1'
#
loop_
_entity.id
_entity.type
_entity.pdbx_description
1 polymer ?
#
loop_
_entity_poly.entity_id
_entity_poly.type
_entity_poly.pdbx_seq_one_letter_code
_entity_poly.pdbx_strand_id
1 'polypeptide(L)'
;APHHLPRPRPEPGRRARIAGPRAPRRPLGSATPWTPAELGPAGLWPAGEGEPLVSPSLTYGEVTSAIATPVEGRPGAGWWIAFLVAGSLLVMGFTLIGWTVYEGIGTWGLNRTVGWGYDITNFVFWVGIGHAGTLISAILLLLRQQWRTSIARAAEGMTIFAVCCAGLFPLIHMGRPWLAFWMFPYPNSRGSLWVNYRSPLVWDVFAISTYLTVSALFWYLGLVPDFATLRDRARGWRQRVYGWLSLGWDGSARTWQRYEKASLLLAGLATPLV
;
A
#
# COMPACT_ATOMS: atom_id res chain seq x y z
N ALA A 1 23.52 -3.85 -46.14
CA ALA A 1 22.09 -3.80 -45.93
C ALA A 1 21.64 -5.15 -45.32
N PRO A 2 21.14 -5.24 -44.11
CA PRO A 2 20.62 -6.50 -43.56
C PRO A 2 19.19 -6.70 -44.05
N HIS A 3 18.93 -7.86 -44.61
CA HIS A 3 17.62 -8.34 -45.02
C HIS A 3 16.69 -8.48 -43.83
N HIS A 4 15.63 -7.67 -43.80
CA HIS A 4 14.49 -7.86 -42.90
C HIS A 4 13.67 -9.07 -43.38
N LEU A 5 13.78 -10.19 -42.68
CA LEU A 5 12.82 -11.29 -42.79
C LEU A 5 11.49 -10.88 -42.11
N PRO A 6 10.35 -11.05 -42.77
CA PRO A 6 9.05 -10.74 -42.17
C PRO A 6 8.76 -11.72 -41.06
N ARG A 7 8.28 -11.20 -39.92
CA ARG A 7 7.81 -12.03 -38.78
C ARG A 7 6.61 -12.88 -39.24
N PRO A 8 6.56 -14.17 -38.90
CA PRO A 8 5.42 -15.00 -39.22
C PRO A 8 4.18 -14.47 -38.50
N ARG A 9 3.08 -14.35 -39.23
CA ARG A 9 1.76 -14.00 -38.70
C ARG A 9 1.33 -15.12 -37.76
N PRO A 10 0.75 -14.83 -36.59
CA PRO A 10 0.20 -15.86 -35.72
C PRO A 10 -0.97 -16.55 -36.45
N GLU A 11 -0.91 -17.86 -36.54
CA GLU A 11 -1.99 -18.70 -37.08
C GLU A 11 -3.26 -18.52 -36.22
N PRO A 12 -4.42 -18.21 -36.80
CA PRO A 12 -5.68 -18.20 -36.09
C PRO A 12 -6.12 -19.63 -35.80
N GLY A 13 -6.01 -20.07 -34.53
CA GLY A 13 -6.58 -21.36 -34.16
C GLY A 13 -5.88 -22.19 -33.09
N ARG A 14 -4.64 -21.92 -32.73
CA ARG A 14 -4.02 -22.55 -31.56
C ARG A 14 -4.39 -21.79 -30.28
N ARG A 15 -5.55 -22.13 -29.71
CA ARG A 15 -5.79 -21.83 -28.30
C ARG A 15 -4.67 -22.51 -27.51
N ALA A 16 -3.77 -21.70 -26.93
CA ALA A 16 -2.84 -22.20 -25.93
C ALA A 16 -3.69 -22.93 -24.88
N ARG A 17 -3.54 -24.22 -24.73
CA ARG A 17 -4.09 -24.95 -23.59
C ARG A 17 -3.37 -24.40 -22.37
N ILE A 18 -3.97 -23.39 -21.73
CA ILE A 18 -3.56 -22.97 -20.41
C ILE A 18 -3.74 -24.19 -19.55
N ALA A 19 -2.65 -24.68 -18.95
CA ALA A 19 -2.73 -25.77 -17.99
C ALA A 19 -3.75 -25.34 -16.94
N GLY A 20 -4.87 -26.06 -16.87
CA GLY A 20 -5.92 -25.80 -15.89
C GLY A 20 -5.36 -25.80 -14.47
N PRO A 21 -6.08 -25.22 -13.51
CA PRO A 21 -5.66 -25.22 -12.11
C PRO A 21 -5.27 -26.64 -11.70
N ARG A 22 -4.09 -26.79 -11.09
CA ARG A 22 -3.60 -28.09 -10.62
C ARG A 22 -4.61 -28.63 -9.62
N ALA A 23 -5.03 -29.88 -9.84
CA ALA A 23 -5.89 -30.60 -8.90
C ALA A 23 -5.35 -30.50 -7.46
N PRO A 24 -6.23 -30.40 -6.46
CA PRO A 24 -5.84 -30.31 -5.06
C PRO A 24 -4.92 -31.50 -4.70
N ARG A 25 -3.83 -31.21 -3.99
CA ARG A 25 -2.88 -32.25 -3.56
C ARG A 25 -3.54 -33.03 -2.43
N ARG A 26 -3.70 -34.34 -2.63
CA ARG A 26 -4.06 -35.25 -1.54
C ARG A 26 -2.95 -35.34 -0.49
N PRO A 27 -3.30 -35.60 0.78
CA PRO A 27 -2.31 -35.97 1.77
C PRO A 27 -1.47 -37.16 1.27
N LEU A 28 -0.17 -37.11 1.51
CA LEU A 28 0.77 -38.18 1.18
C LEU A 28 0.25 -39.48 1.81
N GLY A 29 -0.19 -40.46 0.96
CA GLY A 29 -0.66 -41.77 1.40
C GLY A 29 -2.00 -42.25 0.81
N SER A 30 -2.79 -41.44 0.13
CA SER A 30 -4.05 -41.88 -0.49
C SER A 30 -3.83 -42.35 -1.92
N ALA A 31 -3.94 -43.65 -2.15
CA ALA A 31 -3.70 -44.31 -3.46
C ALA A 31 -4.93 -44.26 -4.41
N THR A 32 -6.10 -43.78 -3.95
CA THR A 32 -7.32 -43.78 -4.77
C THR A 32 -7.55 -42.44 -5.48
N PRO A 33 -7.92 -42.44 -6.78
CA PRO A 33 -8.29 -41.18 -7.46
C PRO A 33 -9.56 -40.56 -6.83
N TRP A 34 -9.70 -39.21 -6.95
CA TRP A 34 -10.89 -38.53 -6.52
C TRP A 34 -12.11 -39.06 -7.31
N THR A 35 -13.19 -39.38 -6.59
CA THR A 35 -14.44 -39.75 -7.24
C THR A 35 -15.18 -38.49 -7.72
N PRO A 36 -16.05 -38.58 -8.75
CA PRO A 36 -16.86 -37.46 -9.18
C PRO A 36 -17.72 -36.82 -8.08
N ALA A 37 -18.08 -37.59 -7.06
CA ALA A 37 -18.85 -37.09 -5.90
C ALA A 37 -18.00 -36.29 -4.90
N GLU A 38 -16.69 -36.47 -4.91
CA GLU A 38 -15.73 -35.74 -4.06
C GLU A 38 -15.23 -34.43 -4.72
N LEU A 39 -15.56 -34.23 -5.99
CA LEU A 39 -15.24 -33.03 -6.74
C LEU A 39 -16.48 -32.15 -6.80
N GLY A 40 -16.32 -30.84 -6.57
CA GLY A 40 -17.40 -29.86 -6.71
C GLY A 40 -17.95 -29.78 -8.15
N PRO A 41 -18.98 -28.98 -8.40
CA PRO A 41 -19.72 -28.93 -9.68
C PRO A 41 -18.88 -28.72 -10.93
N ALA A 42 -17.68 -28.17 -10.79
CA ALA A 42 -16.73 -27.97 -11.90
C ALA A 42 -15.70 -29.11 -12.01
N GLY A 43 -15.75 -30.14 -11.18
CA GLY A 43 -14.76 -31.24 -11.19
C GLY A 43 -13.34 -30.82 -10.77
N LEU A 44 -13.19 -29.65 -10.18
CA LEU A 44 -11.89 -29.01 -9.90
C LEU A 44 -11.57 -28.92 -8.40
N TRP A 45 -12.61 -29.01 -7.52
CA TRP A 45 -12.49 -28.81 -6.09
C TRP A 45 -13.12 -29.96 -5.32
N PRO A 46 -12.59 -30.34 -4.16
CA PRO A 46 -13.24 -31.29 -3.28
C PRO A 46 -14.64 -30.80 -2.86
N ALA A 47 -15.62 -31.67 -2.86
CA ALA A 47 -16.95 -31.37 -2.35
C ALA A 47 -16.83 -30.99 -0.86
N GLY A 48 -17.19 -29.74 -0.50
CA GLY A 48 -17.09 -29.24 0.87
C GLY A 48 -16.05 -28.11 1.08
N GLU A 49 -15.12 -27.89 0.18
CA GLU A 49 -14.42 -26.61 0.10
C GLU A 49 -15.31 -25.64 -0.66
N GLY A 50 -15.67 -24.52 -0.05
CA GLY A 50 -16.64 -23.55 -0.60
C GLY A 50 -16.39 -23.18 -2.05
N GLU A 51 -17.39 -22.65 -2.72
CA GLU A 51 -17.27 -22.19 -4.12
C GLU A 51 -16.05 -21.25 -4.26
N PRO A 52 -15.25 -21.40 -5.33
CA PRO A 52 -14.13 -20.53 -5.57
C PRO A 52 -14.63 -19.08 -5.67
N LEU A 53 -13.98 -18.15 -4.94
CA LEU A 53 -14.32 -16.73 -4.93
C LEU A 53 -14.30 -16.10 -6.32
N VAL A 54 -13.58 -16.70 -7.25
CA VAL A 54 -13.49 -16.27 -8.65
C VAL A 54 -13.96 -17.43 -9.53
N SER A 55 -14.92 -17.18 -10.41
CA SER A 55 -15.40 -18.18 -11.35
C SER A 55 -14.23 -18.72 -12.18
N PRO A 56 -14.06 -20.04 -12.27
CA PRO A 56 -12.98 -20.68 -13.08
C PRO A 56 -13.11 -20.39 -14.58
N SER A 57 -14.23 -19.88 -15.02
CA SER A 57 -14.45 -19.46 -16.42
C SER A 57 -13.91 -18.08 -16.76
N LEU A 58 -13.52 -17.25 -15.76
CA LEU A 58 -12.98 -15.92 -15.99
C LEU A 58 -11.57 -15.96 -16.59
N THR A 59 -11.39 -15.22 -17.66
CA THR A 59 -10.07 -14.99 -18.24
C THR A 59 -9.31 -13.93 -17.45
N TYR A 60 -7.97 -13.93 -17.52
CA TYR A 60 -7.15 -12.88 -16.92
C TYR A 60 -7.52 -11.47 -17.41
N GLY A 61 -7.93 -11.34 -18.69
CA GLY A 61 -8.39 -10.08 -19.25
C GLY A 61 -9.67 -9.57 -18.61
N GLU A 62 -10.63 -10.44 -18.31
CA GLU A 62 -11.88 -10.10 -17.64
C GLU A 62 -11.62 -9.68 -16.19
N VAL A 63 -10.76 -10.39 -15.45
CA VAL A 63 -10.35 -10.01 -14.09
C VAL A 63 -9.67 -8.65 -14.10
N THR A 64 -8.73 -8.42 -15.01
CA THR A 64 -8.04 -7.12 -15.15
C THR A 64 -9.04 -6.00 -15.47
N SER A 65 -10.00 -6.26 -16.36
CA SER A 65 -11.03 -5.29 -16.72
C SER A 65 -11.94 -4.96 -15.55
N ALA A 66 -12.37 -5.96 -14.79
CA ALA A 66 -13.20 -5.75 -13.60
C ALA A 66 -12.50 -4.89 -12.55
N ILE A 67 -11.21 -5.13 -12.31
CA ILE A 67 -10.41 -4.37 -11.33
C ILE A 67 -10.10 -2.95 -11.84
N ALA A 68 -9.84 -2.76 -13.13
CA ALA A 68 -9.50 -1.45 -13.70
C ALA A 68 -10.73 -0.55 -13.88
N THR A 69 -11.93 -1.09 -14.05
CA THR A 69 -13.17 -0.34 -14.29
C THR A 69 -13.43 0.79 -13.28
N PRO A 70 -13.29 0.59 -11.96
CA PRO A 70 -13.49 1.67 -10.99
C PRO A 70 -12.51 2.85 -11.16
N VAL A 71 -11.29 2.59 -11.66
CA VAL A 71 -10.25 3.61 -11.88
C VAL A 71 -10.46 4.34 -13.22
N GLU A 72 -10.94 3.62 -14.23
CA GLU A 72 -11.18 4.14 -15.58
C GLU A 72 -12.53 4.84 -15.71
N GLY A 73 -13.53 4.42 -14.91
CA GLY A 73 -14.90 4.89 -14.95
C GLY A 73 -15.10 6.28 -14.34
N ARG A 74 -16.30 6.81 -14.51
CA ARG A 74 -16.73 8.04 -13.83
C ARG A 74 -17.28 7.70 -12.45
N PRO A 75 -16.93 8.48 -11.40
CA PRO A 75 -17.49 8.28 -10.07
C PRO A 75 -19.03 8.39 -10.09
N GLY A 76 -19.71 7.47 -9.43
CA GLY A 76 -21.16 7.52 -9.23
C GLY A 76 -21.54 8.51 -8.12
N ALA A 77 -22.86 8.76 -7.97
CA ALA A 77 -23.39 9.69 -6.96
C ALA A 77 -22.97 9.30 -5.52
N GLY A 78 -22.97 8.00 -5.20
CA GLY A 78 -22.54 7.52 -3.88
C GLY A 78 -21.09 7.87 -3.56
N TRP A 79 -20.20 7.82 -4.53
CA TRP A 79 -18.81 8.25 -4.37
C TRP A 79 -18.72 9.76 -4.07
N TRP A 80 -19.49 10.58 -4.79
CA TRP A 80 -19.51 12.03 -4.56
C TRP A 80 -20.08 12.39 -3.18
N ILE A 81 -21.10 11.69 -2.72
CA ILE A 81 -21.64 11.88 -1.37
C ILE A 81 -20.57 11.54 -0.33
N ALA A 82 -19.93 10.38 -0.45
CA ALA A 82 -18.85 9.98 0.46
C ALA A 82 -17.67 10.96 0.44
N PHE A 83 -17.29 11.44 -0.76
CA PHE A 83 -16.23 12.44 -0.93
C PHE A 83 -16.58 13.78 -0.27
N LEU A 84 -17.80 14.26 -0.44
CA LEU A 84 -18.26 15.53 0.17
C LEU A 84 -18.33 15.41 1.69
N VAL A 85 -18.84 14.29 2.23
CA VAL A 85 -18.88 14.06 3.68
C VAL A 85 -17.46 14.02 4.25
N ALA A 86 -16.58 13.21 3.65
CA ALA A 86 -15.18 13.12 4.07
C ALA A 86 -14.46 14.46 3.95
N GLY A 87 -14.69 15.21 2.85
CA GLY A 87 -14.13 16.53 2.63
C GLY A 87 -14.62 17.55 3.67
N SER A 88 -15.90 17.51 4.02
CA SER A 88 -16.46 18.40 5.06
C SER A 88 -15.84 18.11 6.44
N LEU A 89 -15.69 16.84 6.78
CA LEU A 89 -15.02 16.42 8.03
C LEU A 89 -13.54 16.83 8.04
N LEU A 90 -12.86 16.73 6.90
CA LEU A 90 -11.47 17.17 6.75
C LEU A 90 -11.36 18.70 6.96
N VAL A 91 -12.22 19.48 6.32
CA VAL A 91 -12.25 20.96 6.50
C VAL A 91 -12.52 21.32 7.95
N MET A 92 -13.49 20.66 8.58
CA MET A 92 -13.76 20.85 10.00
C MET A 92 -12.53 20.52 10.86
N GLY A 93 -11.86 19.42 10.60
CA GLY A 93 -10.63 19.03 11.30
C GLY A 93 -9.53 20.07 11.18
N PHE A 94 -9.25 20.54 9.96
CA PHE A 94 -8.25 21.62 9.76
C PHE A 94 -8.66 22.95 10.40
N THR A 95 -9.95 23.28 10.44
CA THR A 95 -10.45 24.47 11.13
C THR A 95 -10.19 24.38 12.64
N LEU A 96 -10.45 23.20 13.24
CA LEU A 96 -10.18 22.95 14.66
C LEU A 96 -8.67 22.97 14.98
N ILE A 97 -7.84 22.42 14.11
CA ILE A 97 -6.39 22.53 14.23
C ILE A 97 -5.95 24.01 14.14
N GLY A 98 -6.49 24.76 13.17
CA GLY A 98 -6.23 26.20 13.04
C GLY A 98 -6.62 26.98 14.30
N TRP A 99 -7.76 26.66 14.90
CA TRP A 99 -8.20 27.22 16.17
C TRP A 99 -7.21 26.88 17.30
N THR A 100 -6.78 25.62 17.39
CA THR A 100 -5.79 25.19 18.38
C THR A 100 -4.46 25.94 18.22
N VAL A 101 -4.03 26.17 16.98
CA VAL A 101 -2.81 26.94 16.69
C VAL A 101 -2.96 28.42 17.06
N TYR A 102 -4.16 28.98 16.87
CA TYR A 102 -4.46 30.39 17.20
C TYR A 102 -4.53 30.62 18.72
N GLU A 103 -5.32 29.82 19.44
CA GLU A 103 -5.52 29.95 20.90
C GLU A 103 -4.35 29.33 21.71
N GLY A 104 -3.67 28.35 21.14
CA GLY A 104 -2.64 27.56 21.78
C GLY A 104 -3.16 26.25 22.40
N ILE A 105 -2.21 25.39 22.77
CA ILE A 105 -2.51 24.04 23.33
C ILE A 105 -3.18 24.06 24.69
N GLY A 106 -3.29 25.22 25.35
CA GLY A 106 -4.07 25.39 26.58
C GLY A 106 -5.55 25.06 26.44
N THR A 107 -6.11 25.12 25.21
CA THR A 107 -7.48 24.68 24.90
C THR A 107 -7.74 23.20 25.20
N TRP A 108 -6.69 22.39 25.31
CA TRP A 108 -6.79 20.96 25.65
C TRP A 108 -6.94 20.71 27.14
N GLY A 109 -6.99 21.72 27.97
CA GLY A 109 -7.11 21.61 29.42
C GLY A 109 -5.86 21.03 30.09
N LEU A 110 -4.69 21.21 29.49
CA LEU A 110 -3.41 20.73 30.04
C LEU A 110 -3.08 21.47 31.35
N ASN A 111 -2.48 20.74 32.29
CA ASN A 111 -2.00 21.29 33.55
C ASN A 111 -0.49 21.01 33.75
N ARG A 112 0.07 21.57 34.84
CA ARG A 112 1.51 21.44 35.13
C ARG A 112 2.01 20.02 35.32
N THR A 113 1.15 19.10 35.75
CA THR A 113 1.55 17.73 36.08
C THR A 113 1.55 16.85 34.83
N VAL A 114 0.62 17.12 33.88
CA VAL A 114 0.47 16.34 32.66
C VAL A 114 0.52 17.30 31.45
N GLY A 115 1.68 17.35 30.80
CA GLY A 115 1.88 18.13 29.56
C GLY A 115 1.40 17.43 28.29
N TRP A 116 0.77 16.26 28.42
CA TRP A 116 0.33 15.43 27.32
C TRP A 116 -1.19 15.40 27.29
N GLY A 117 -1.77 15.72 26.14
CA GLY A 117 -3.21 15.65 25.94
C GLY A 117 -3.61 14.48 25.03
N TYR A 118 -4.82 14.56 24.48
CA TYR A 118 -5.36 13.57 23.54
C TYR A 118 -4.53 13.45 22.24
N ASP A 119 -3.76 14.46 21.90
CA ASP A 119 -2.88 14.46 20.74
C ASP A 119 -1.87 13.31 20.80
N ILE A 120 -1.18 13.13 21.93
CA ILE A 120 -0.22 12.04 22.08
C ILE A 120 -0.91 10.67 22.04
N THR A 121 -2.08 10.55 22.66
CA THR A 121 -2.86 9.31 22.61
C THR A 121 -3.24 8.97 21.17
N ASN A 122 -3.72 9.96 20.40
CA ASN A 122 -4.06 9.76 19.00
C ASN A 122 -2.83 9.52 18.12
N PHE A 123 -1.73 10.20 18.42
CA PHE A 123 -0.45 9.94 17.75
C PHE A 123 -0.05 8.46 17.85
N VAL A 124 0.01 7.93 19.07
CA VAL A 124 0.39 6.53 19.30
C VAL A 124 -0.63 5.56 18.69
N PHE A 125 -1.92 5.90 18.72
CA PHE A 125 -2.96 5.11 18.06
C PHE A 125 -2.70 4.98 16.54
N TRP A 126 -2.44 6.10 15.85
CA TRP A 126 -2.19 6.08 14.41
C TRP A 126 -0.86 5.40 14.06
N VAL A 127 0.17 5.59 14.89
CA VAL A 127 1.43 4.86 14.75
C VAL A 127 1.19 3.36 14.86
N GLY A 128 0.39 2.90 15.84
CA GLY A 128 0.05 1.50 16.01
C GLY A 128 -0.69 0.89 14.82
N ILE A 129 -1.65 1.63 14.25
CA ILE A 129 -2.35 1.19 13.01
C ILE A 129 -1.36 1.09 11.85
N GLY A 130 -0.49 2.07 11.70
CA GLY A 130 0.55 2.05 10.66
C GLY A 130 1.47 0.84 10.80
N HIS A 131 1.97 0.58 12.00
CA HIS A 131 2.82 -0.58 12.30
C HIS A 131 2.14 -1.90 11.93
N ALA A 132 0.87 -2.09 12.30
CA ALA A 132 0.12 -3.29 11.97
C ALA A 132 0.09 -3.54 10.46
N GLY A 133 -0.17 -2.52 9.64
CA GLY A 133 -0.27 -2.67 8.18
C GLY A 133 1.07 -3.03 7.52
N THR A 134 2.15 -2.32 7.84
CA THR A 134 3.48 -2.62 7.28
C THR A 134 4.00 -3.96 7.78
N LEU A 135 3.87 -4.25 9.07
CA LEU A 135 4.36 -5.49 9.66
C LEU A 135 3.65 -6.70 9.06
N ILE A 136 2.32 -6.65 8.92
CA ILE A 136 1.54 -7.71 8.27
C ILE A 136 2.05 -7.92 6.83
N SER A 137 2.17 -6.87 6.04
CA SER A 137 2.61 -7.00 4.65
C SER A 137 4.06 -7.51 4.55
N ALA A 138 4.99 -6.99 5.36
CA ALA A 138 6.40 -7.36 5.34
C ALA A 138 6.63 -8.80 5.86
N ILE A 139 6.06 -9.15 7.01
CA ILE A 139 6.23 -10.50 7.58
C ILE A 139 5.62 -11.56 6.67
N LEU A 140 4.42 -11.33 6.14
CA LEU A 140 3.81 -12.29 5.23
C LEU A 140 4.63 -12.48 3.94
N LEU A 141 5.31 -11.43 3.48
CA LEU A 141 6.23 -11.54 2.34
C LEU A 141 7.47 -12.36 2.69
N LEU A 142 8.10 -12.09 3.82
CA LEU A 142 9.29 -12.83 4.29
C LEU A 142 8.98 -14.31 4.54
N LEU A 143 7.80 -14.60 5.10
CA LEU A 143 7.32 -15.96 5.32
C LEU A 143 6.74 -16.60 4.04
N ARG A 144 6.75 -15.91 2.90
CA ARG A 144 6.24 -16.37 1.60
C ARG A 144 4.80 -16.90 1.64
N GLN A 145 3.94 -16.24 2.44
CA GLN A 145 2.53 -16.63 2.56
C GLN A 145 1.75 -16.29 1.28
N GLN A 146 1.05 -17.27 0.70
CA GLN A 146 0.32 -17.08 -0.56
C GLN A 146 -0.90 -16.16 -0.41
N TRP A 147 -1.63 -16.27 0.70
CA TRP A 147 -2.83 -15.46 0.97
C TRP A 147 -2.52 -13.97 1.20
N ARG A 148 -1.24 -13.61 1.38
CA ARG A 148 -0.77 -12.23 1.46
C ARG A 148 -1.29 -11.36 0.31
N THR A 149 -1.31 -11.90 -0.90
CA THR A 149 -1.72 -11.14 -2.10
C THR A 149 -3.13 -10.56 -2.01
N SER A 150 -4.01 -11.15 -1.20
CA SER A 150 -5.39 -10.68 -1.02
C SER A 150 -5.48 -9.43 -0.14
N ILE A 151 -4.59 -9.25 0.84
CA ILE A 151 -4.69 -8.18 1.84
C ILE A 151 -3.54 -7.18 1.80
N ALA A 152 -2.40 -7.51 1.19
CA ALA A 152 -1.20 -6.68 1.24
C ALA A 152 -1.46 -5.25 0.75
N ARG A 153 -2.18 -5.08 -0.36
CA ARG A 153 -2.48 -3.75 -0.92
C ARG A 153 -3.31 -2.88 0.03
N ALA A 154 -4.33 -3.47 0.65
CA ALA A 154 -5.15 -2.75 1.62
C ALA A 154 -4.35 -2.39 2.87
N ALA A 155 -3.53 -3.31 3.37
CA ALA A 155 -2.67 -3.10 4.53
C ALA A 155 -1.62 -2.01 4.27
N GLU A 156 -0.93 -2.07 3.13
CA GLU A 156 0.07 -1.06 2.73
C GLU A 156 -0.56 0.33 2.54
N GLY A 157 -1.73 0.40 1.89
CA GLY A 157 -2.48 1.66 1.74
C GLY A 157 -2.92 2.22 3.09
N MET A 158 -3.47 1.39 3.99
CA MET A 158 -3.84 1.77 5.35
C MET A 158 -2.65 2.36 6.10
N THR A 159 -1.46 1.76 5.99
CA THR A 159 -0.24 2.27 6.61
C THR A 159 0.07 3.69 6.17
N ILE A 160 0.05 3.99 4.87
CA ILE A 160 0.36 5.32 4.36
C ILE A 160 -0.57 6.38 4.96
N PHE A 161 -1.88 6.11 4.97
CA PHE A 161 -2.84 7.05 5.56
C PHE A 161 -2.65 7.19 7.08
N ALA A 162 -2.40 6.09 7.77
CA ALA A 162 -2.17 6.11 9.22
C ALA A 162 -0.91 6.91 9.59
N VAL A 163 0.20 6.72 8.87
CA VAL A 163 1.44 7.47 9.10
C VAL A 163 1.31 8.94 8.74
N CYS A 164 0.56 9.28 7.69
CA CYS A 164 0.23 10.68 7.38
C CYS A 164 -0.58 11.33 8.52
N CYS A 165 -1.57 10.62 9.08
CA CYS A 165 -2.31 11.10 10.25
C CYS A 165 -1.36 11.27 11.45
N ALA A 166 -0.54 10.27 11.75
CA ALA A 166 0.44 10.34 12.85
C ALA A 166 1.38 11.55 12.69
N GLY A 167 1.85 11.83 11.47
CA GLY A 167 2.78 12.93 11.18
C GLY A 167 2.21 14.33 11.44
N LEU A 168 0.89 14.48 11.54
CA LEU A 168 0.27 15.77 11.90
C LEU A 168 0.45 16.10 13.39
N PHE A 169 0.46 15.10 14.27
CA PHE A 169 0.43 15.33 15.72
C PHE A 169 1.68 16.01 16.29
N PRO A 170 2.94 15.69 15.87
CA PRO A 170 4.09 16.46 16.30
C PRO A 170 3.99 17.95 15.98
N LEU A 171 3.43 18.30 14.82
CA LEU A 171 3.22 19.68 14.41
C LEU A 171 2.14 20.38 15.25
N ILE A 172 1.05 19.68 15.55
CA ILE A 172 -0.06 20.19 16.38
C ILE A 172 0.41 20.35 17.82
N HIS A 173 1.11 19.34 18.36
CA HIS A 173 1.57 19.29 19.74
C HIS A 173 2.52 20.44 20.09
N MET A 174 3.37 20.87 19.16
CA MET A 174 4.26 22.00 19.45
C MET A 174 3.52 23.34 19.59
N GLY A 175 2.24 23.41 19.22
CA GLY A 175 1.36 24.58 19.36
C GLY A 175 1.69 25.77 18.46
N ARG A 176 2.92 25.85 17.95
CA ARG A 176 3.43 26.90 17.06
C ARG A 176 4.12 26.27 15.85
N PRO A 177 3.38 25.78 14.84
CA PRO A 177 3.93 25.03 13.71
C PRO A 177 5.03 25.75 12.92
N TRP A 178 5.04 27.09 12.91
CA TRP A 178 6.09 27.89 12.28
C TRP A 178 7.46 27.76 12.94
N LEU A 179 7.54 27.20 14.15
CA LEU A 179 8.77 26.88 14.83
C LEU A 179 9.26 25.45 14.55
N ALA A 180 8.64 24.73 13.62
CA ALA A 180 8.98 23.34 13.30
C ALA A 180 10.45 23.13 12.90
N PHE A 181 11.12 24.16 12.38
CA PHE A 181 12.53 24.10 12.05
C PHE A 181 13.44 23.76 13.26
N TRP A 182 12.98 24.00 14.49
CA TRP A 182 13.69 23.61 15.71
C TRP A 182 13.77 22.09 15.92
N MET A 183 12.92 21.34 15.23
CA MET A 183 12.95 19.87 15.27
C MET A 183 14.01 19.24 14.37
N PHE A 184 14.68 20.05 13.56
CA PHE A 184 15.73 19.59 12.65
C PHE A 184 17.10 20.10 13.10
N PRO A 185 18.20 19.42 12.71
CA PRO A 185 19.55 19.93 12.94
C PRO A 185 19.74 21.31 12.28
N TYR A 186 20.23 22.28 13.03
CA TYR A 186 20.51 23.62 12.52
C TYR A 186 21.82 24.15 13.11
N PRO A 187 22.58 24.98 12.35
CA PRO A 187 23.79 25.62 12.84
C PRO A 187 23.46 26.57 14.01
N ASN A 188 24.29 26.56 15.05
CA ASN A 188 24.18 27.49 16.15
C ASN A 188 25.57 27.92 16.67
N SER A 189 25.65 29.06 17.32
CA SER A 189 26.90 29.64 17.86
C SER A 189 27.41 28.96 19.13
N ARG A 190 26.69 27.99 19.68
CA ARG A 190 27.00 27.33 20.96
C ARG A 190 27.70 25.98 20.78
N GLY A 191 28.25 25.73 19.61
CA GLY A 191 29.13 24.58 19.33
C GLY A 191 28.46 23.25 19.03
N SER A 192 27.17 23.09 19.25
CA SER A 192 26.40 21.89 18.88
C SER A 192 25.55 22.14 17.63
N LEU A 193 25.72 21.28 16.63
CA LEU A 193 24.88 21.36 15.42
C LEU A 193 23.41 21.06 15.71
N TRP A 194 23.15 20.25 16.72
CA TRP A 194 21.82 19.76 17.04
C TRP A 194 21.52 19.91 18.54
N VAL A 195 21.03 21.08 18.90
CA VAL A 195 20.82 21.43 20.31
C VAL A 195 19.67 20.64 20.93
N ASN A 196 18.65 20.29 20.13
CA ASN A 196 17.39 19.72 20.60
C ASN A 196 17.38 18.18 20.62
N TYR A 197 18.48 17.50 20.33
CA TYR A 197 18.47 16.04 20.14
C TYR A 197 17.97 15.25 21.36
N ARG A 198 17.90 15.83 22.55
CA ARG A 198 17.34 15.23 23.76
C ARG A 198 15.81 15.30 23.83
N SER A 199 15.16 16.06 22.94
CA SER A 199 13.71 16.16 22.92
C SER A 199 13.09 14.91 22.29
N PRO A 200 12.15 14.24 22.97
CA PRO A 200 11.40 13.12 22.37
C PRO A 200 10.67 13.53 21.09
N LEU A 201 10.16 14.76 21.01
CA LEU A 201 9.47 15.28 19.83
C LEU A 201 10.37 15.30 18.59
N VAL A 202 11.67 15.55 18.77
CA VAL A 202 12.64 15.47 17.67
C VAL A 202 12.79 14.02 17.19
N TRP A 203 12.84 13.06 18.11
CA TRP A 203 12.95 11.64 17.77
C TRP A 203 11.71 11.15 17.03
N ASP A 204 10.52 11.62 17.43
CA ASP A 204 9.27 11.30 16.75
C ASP A 204 9.28 11.77 15.28
N VAL A 205 9.83 12.96 15.00
CA VAL A 205 9.95 13.45 13.62
C VAL A 205 10.86 12.54 12.79
N PHE A 206 11.99 12.11 13.32
CA PHE A 206 12.88 11.21 12.61
C PHE A 206 12.28 9.81 12.45
N ALA A 207 11.66 9.26 13.49
CA ALA A 207 10.99 7.98 13.44
C ALA A 207 9.87 7.97 12.39
N ILE A 208 8.97 8.96 12.43
CA ILE A 208 7.87 9.07 11.47
C ILE A 208 8.39 9.25 10.05
N SER A 209 9.38 10.13 9.85
CA SER A 209 9.94 10.38 8.52
C SER A 209 10.57 9.14 7.92
N THR A 210 11.32 8.40 8.72
CA THR A 210 11.93 7.12 8.31
C THR A 210 10.85 6.10 7.99
N TYR A 211 9.86 5.97 8.88
CA TYR A 211 8.75 5.05 8.70
C TYR A 211 7.91 5.38 7.46
N LEU A 212 7.55 6.65 7.27
CA LEU A 212 6.81 7.10 6.09
C LEU A 212 7.60 6.79 4.80
N THR A 213 8.90 7.07 4.80
CA THR A 213 9.75 6.83 3.62
C THR A 213 9.80 5.35 3.26
N VAL A 214 10.07 4.48 4.24
CA VAL A 214 10.15 3.02 3.99
C VAL A 214 8.78 2.48 3.55
N SER A 215 7.71 2.88 4.23
CA SER A 215 6.36 2.43 3.89
C SER A 215 5.91 2.93 2.52
N ALA A 216 6.21 4.18 2.17
CA ALA A 216 5.91 4.75 0.86
C ALA A 216 6.66 4.03 -0.27
N LEU A 217 7.95 3.73 -0.07
CA LEU A 217 8.75 2.98 -1.02
C LEU A 217 8.21 1.56 -1.20
N PHE A 218 7.84 0.90 -0.10
CA PHE A 218 7.29 -0.45 -0.12
C PHE A 218 5.95 -0.51 -0.86
N TRP A 219 5.03 0.41 -0.52
CA TRP A 219 3.75 0.56 -1.19
C TRP A 219 3.89 0.91 -2.67
N TYR A 220 4.74 1.91 -2.99
CA TYR A 220 4.98 2.34 -4.37
C TYR A 220 5.57 1.22 -5.22
N LEU A 221 6.59 0.51 -4.71
CA LEU A 221 7.16 -0.63 -5.42
C LEU A 221 6.08 -1.64 -5.80
N GLY A 222 5.18 -1.91 -4.86
CA GLY A 222 4.04 -2.77 -5.10
C GLY A 222 3.10 -2.28 -6.20
N LEU A 223 2.92 -0.97 -6.37
CA LEU A 223 2.04 -0.38 -7.38
C LEU A 223 2.65 -0.31 -8.79
N VAL A 224 3.95 -0.49 -8.94
CA VAL A 224 4.64 -0.37 -10.25
C VAL A 224 4.03 -1.26 -11.33
N PRO A 225 3.74 -2.57 -11.12
CA PRO A 225 3.05 -3.41 -12.10
C PRO A 225 1.63 -2.94 -12.41
N ASP A 226 0.93 -2.41 -11.39
CA ASP A 226 -0.44 -1.93 -11.53
C ASP A 226 -0.47 -0.66 -12.39
N PHE A 227 0.46 0.27 -12.18
CA PHE A 227 0.62 1.44 -13.05
C PHE A 227 0.98 1.07 -14.49
N ALA A 228 1.78 0.03 -14.71
CA ALA A 228 2.06 -0.45 -16.05
C ALA A 228 0.80 -0.99 -16.75
N THR A 229 -0.03 -1.74 -16.03
CA THR A 229 -1.31 -2.22 -16.53
C THR A 229 -2.25 -1.06 -16.90
N LEU A 230 -2.34 -0.04 -16.05
CA LEU A 230 -3.14 1.15 -16.31
C LEU A 230 -2.58 1.98 -17.48
N ARG A 231 -1.24 2.09 -17.60
CA ARG A 231 -0.57 2.74 -18.74
C ARG A 231 -0.98 2.13 -20.07
N ASP A 232 -0.97 0.80 -20.14
CA ASP A 232 -1.25 0.07 -21.38
C ASP A 232 -2.73 0.17 -21.81
N ARG A 233 -3.62 0.50 -20.85
CA ARG A 233 -5.05 0.74 -21.08
C ARG A 233 -5.39 2.22 -21.29
N ALA A 234 -4.59 3.14 -20.74
CA ALA A 234 -4.87 4.58 -20.78
C ALA A 234 -4.46 5.23 -22.11
N ARG A 235 -5.02 6.41 -22.36
CA ARG A 235 -4.68 7.26 -23.53
C ARG A 235 -4.39 8.69 -23.08
N GLY A 236 -3.60 9.40 -23.88
CA GLY A 236 -3.29 10.82 -23.69
C GLY A 236 -2.43 11.09 -22.44
N TRP A 237 -2.81 12.11 -21.66
CA TRP A 237 -2.02 12.51 -20.49
C TRP A 237 -1.95 11.44 -19.41
N ARG A 238 -3.02 10.68 -19.19
CA ARG A 238 -3.05 9.58 -18.22
C ARG A 238 -2.00 8.52 -18.54
N GLN A 239 -1.85 8.18 -19.83
CA GLN A 239 -0.83 7.22 -20.27
C GLN A 239 0.58 7.70 -19.94
N ARG A 240 0.86 9.00 -20.12
CA ARG A 240 2.18 9.58 -19.77
C ARG A 240 2.45 9.52 -18.26
N VAL A 241 1.47 9.89 -17.45
CA VAL A 241 1.59 9.83 -15.99
C VAL A 241 1.84 8.40 -15.52
N TYR A 242 1.01 7.45 -15.95
CA TYR A 242 1.22 6.03 -15.60
C TYR A 242 2.52 5.46 -16.17
N GLY A 243 2.95 5.96 -17.34
CA GLY A 243 4.27 5.63 -17.91
C GLY A 243 5.43 6.03 -17.01
N TRP A 244 5.37 7.22 -16.43
CA TRP A 244 6.34 7.69 -15.45
C TRP A 244 6.31 6.87 -14.16
N LEU A 245 5.11 6.65 -13.62
CA LEU A 245 4.91 5.91 -12.37
C LEU A 245 5.27 4.42 -12.49
N SER A 246 5.22 3.86 -13.69
CA SER A 246 5.57 2.45 -13.93
C SER A 246 7.08 2.18 -14.04
N LEU A 247 7.94 3.21 -13.96
CA LEU A 247 9.41 3.10 -14.01
C LEU A 247 9.94 2.22 -15.16
N GLY A 248 9.27 2.25 -16.32
CA GLY A 248 9.65 1.43 -17.47
C GLY A 248 9.35 -0.06 -17.32
N TRP A 249 8.41 -0.43 -16.45
CA TRP A 249 7.98 -1.81 -16.29
C TRP A 249 7.51 -2.43 -17.61
N ASP A 250 8.13 -3.56 -17.99
CA ASP A 250 7.89 -4.27 -19.25
C ASP A 250 7.24 -5.65 -19.06
N GLY A 251 7.05 -6.10 -17.83
CA GLY A 251 6.49 -7.41 -17.51
C GLY A 251 7.40 -8.59 -17.81
N SER A 252 8.67 -8.36 -18.17
CA SER A 252 9.64 -9.43 -18.46
C SER A 252 10.00 -10.24 -17.21
N ALA A 253 10.45 -11.46 -17.39
CA ALA A 253 10.93 -12.31 -16.28
C ALA A 253 12.07 -11.63 -15.50
N ARG A 254 12.93 -10.87 -16.18
CA ARG A 254 14.01 -10.11 -15.56
C ARG A 254 13.48 -9.02 -14.65
N THR A 255 12.47 -8.28 -15.08
CA THR A 255 11.84 -7.21 -14.30
C THR A 255 11.11 -7.78 -13.10
N TRP A 256 10.41 -8.91 -13.24
CA TRP A 256 9.80 -9.63 -12.12
C TRP A 256 10.82 -10.10 -11.09
N GLN A 257 11.96 -10.66 -11.50
CA GLN A 257 13.01 -11.05 -10.57
C GLN A 257 13.61 -9.88 -9.81
N ARG A 258 13.80 -8.73 -10.47
CA ARG A 258 14.27 -7.50 -9.81
C ARG A 258 13.26 -6.99 -8.81
N TYR A 259 11.99 -7.00 -9.16
CA TYR A 259 10.89 -6.62 -8.28
C TYR A 259 10.83 -7.50 -7.03
N GLU A 260 10.90 -8.81 -7.19
CA GLU A 260 10.87 -9.76 -6.07
C GLU A 260 12.04 -9.52 -5.11
N LYS A 261 13.26 -9.37 -5.65
CA LYS A 261 14.45 -9.06 -4.84
C LYS A 261 14.31 -7.73 -4.10
N ALA A 262 13.86 -6.67 -4.78
CA ALA A 262 13.66 -5.36 -4.17
C ALA A 262 12.58 -5.40 -3.07
N SER A 263 11.48 -6.10 -3.32
CA SER A 263 10.40 -6.29 -2.34
C SER A 263 10.88 -7.04 -1.09
N LEU A 264 11.66 -8.11 -1.26
CA LEU A 264 12.24 -8.86 -0.15
C LEU A 264 13.25 -8.03 0.66
N LEU A 265 14.10 -7.25 0.00
CA LEU A 265 15.04 -6.35 0.66
C LEU A 265 14.30 -5.29 1.47
N LEU A 266 13.29 -4.64 0.87
CA LEU A 266 12.50 -3.63 1.58
C LEU A 266 11.71 -4.23 2.75
N ALA A 267 11.13 -5.44 2.59
CA ALA A 267 10.46 -6.12 3.69
C ALA A 267 11.45 -6.46 4.83
N GLY A 268 12.66 -6.93 4.49
CA GLY A 268 13.70 -7.19 5.47
C GLY A 268 14.18 -5.95 6.20
N LEU A 269 14.21 -4.79 5.54
CA LEU A 269 14.51 -3.50 6.17
C LEU A 269 13.33 -2.95 6.98
N ALA A 270 12.10 -3.07 6.46
CA ALA A 270 10.92 -2.57 7.14
C ALA A 270 10.67 -3.28 8.48
N THR A 271 10.89 -4.60 8.55
CA THR A 271 10.61 -5.38 9.76
C THR A 271 11.33 -4.87 11.03
N PRO A 272 12.64 -4.57 11.02
CA PRO A 272 13.31 -4.03 12.21
C PRO A 272 13.10 -2.52 12.39
N LEU A 273 12.62 -1.78 11.39
CA LEU A 273 12.38 -0.34 11.48
C LEU A 273 10.97 0.00 11.99
N VAL A 274 10.07 -0.95 11.90
CA VAL A 274 8.69 -0.90 12.36
C VAL A 274 8.55 -1.67 13.68
#